data_0d725e367b5176b11761e7e03774bd0d
#
_entry.id   0d725e367b5176b11761e7e03774bd0d
#
_cell.length_a   1.000
_cell.length_b   1.000
_cell.length_c   1.000
_cell.angle_alpha   90.00
_cell.angle_beta   90.00
_cell.angle_gamma   90.00
#
_symmetry.space_group_name_H-M   'P 1'
#
loop_
_entity.id
_entity.type
_entity.pdbx_description
1 polymer ?
#
loop_
_entity_poly.entity_id
_entity_poly.type
_entity_poly.pdbx_seq_one_letter_code
_entity_poly.pdbx_strand_id
1 'polypeptide(L)'
;MAKAIQLKGGDEIAICFLGDAANNQGTFHETMNMAALYKLPVLFVCENNLYGIGTAIERSTAVVHQHKRVCGYDMEAAETDGQDIEKVYEAAKVAVNHVRSGKGPYFLELLTYRYRGHSMSDSRGYRSREEEEMWKQRDPIYILRDRLIAEKAMTMADYEAMEKEVDAYIENEVIKFAEESPEPKVEELEKYVLADRESQLPWITGKAA
;
A
#
# COMPACT_ATOMS: atom_id res chain seq x y z
N MET A 1 0.55 9.66 -13.81
CA MET A 1 1.67 10.22 -13.01
C MET A 1 3.02 9.75 -13.54
N ALA A 2 3.37 8.46 -13.52
CA ALA A 2 4.69 7.96 -13.98
C ALA A 2 5.10 8.42 -15.41
N LYS A 3 4.15 8.41 -16.35
CA LYS A 3 4.42 8.92 -17.70
C LYS A 3 4.76 10.43 -17.73
N ALA A 4 4.12 11.23 -16.87
CA ALA A 4 4.44 12.64 -16.76
C ALA A 4 5.85 12.88 -16.19
N ILE A 5 6.24 12.08 -15.18
CA ILE A 5 7.62 12.09 -14.64
C ILE A 5 8.62 11.76 -15.75
N GLN A 6 8.39 10.68 -16.48
CA GLN A 6 9.27 10.28 -17.60
C GLN A 6 9.41 11.38 -18.67
N LEU A 7 8.32 12.06 -19.01
CA LEU A 7 8.35 13.14 -20.00
C LEU A 7 9.09 14.40 -19.50
N LYS A 8 9.05 14.66 -18.19
CA LYS A 8 9.79 15.76 -17.56
C LYS A 8 11.29 15.48 -17.42
N GLY A 9 11.70 14.23 -17.50
CA GLY A 9 13.11 13.82 -17.38
C GLY A 9 13.70 13.95 -15.97
N GLY A 10 12.84 13.91 -14.94
CA GLY A 10 13.27 13.91 -13.53
C GLY A 10 13.69 12.51 -13.03
N ASP A 11 14.13 12.44 -11.78
CA ASP A 11 14.52 11.21 -11.07
C ASP A 11 13.44 10.75 -10.06
N GLU A 12 12.30 11.44 -10.02
CA GLU A 12 11.15 11.05 -9.22
C GLU A 12 10.59 9.72 -9.72
N ILE A 13 9.93 9.01 -8.84
CA ILE A 13 9.20 7.80 -9.17
C ILE A 13 7.74 7.91 -8.73
N ALA A 14 6.84 7.23 -9.41
CA ALA A 14 5.49 7.00 -8.92
C ALA A 14 5.48 5.73 -8.04
N ILE A 15 4.76 5.75 -6.93
CA ILE A 15 4.52 4.53 -6.12
C ILE A 15 3.02 4.27 -6.14
N CYS A 16 2.66 3.02 -6.40
CA CYS A 16 1.27 2.55 -6.40
C CYS A 16 1.12 1.41 -5.41
N PHE A 17 0.39 1.65 -4.32
CA PHE A 17 0.02 0.62 -3.35
C PHE A 17 -1.24 -0.09 -3.80
N LEU A 18 -1.27 -1.42 -3.67
CA LEU A 18 -2.42 -2.26 -4.02
C LEU A 18 -2.48 -3.48 -3.10
N GLY A 19 -3.68 -4.00 -2.87
CA GLY A 19 -3.86 -5.28 -2.16
C GLY A 19 -3.81 -6.47 -3.12
N ASP A 20 -3.58 -7.65 -2.57
CA ASP A 20 -3.50 -8.92 -3.31
C ASP A 20 -4.74 -9.19 -4.19
N ALA A 21 -5.93 -8.91 -3.68
CA ALA A 21 -7.18 -9.12 -4.42
C ALA A 21 -7.34 -8.17 -5.61
N ALA A 22 -6.78 -6.94 -5.53
CA ALA A 22 -6.83 -5.98 -6.63
C ALA A 22 -6.09 -6.49 -7.87
N ASN A 23 -5.12 -7.39 -7.70
CA ASN A 23 -4.35 -8.00 -8.80
C ASN A 23 -5.20 -8.94 -9.69
N ASN A 24 -6.44 -9.24 -9.31
CA ASN A 24 -7.36 -10.03 -10.12
C ASN A 24 -8.23 -9.18 -11.06
N GLN A 25 -8.12 -7.86 -10.98
CA GLN A 25 -8.83 -6.97 -11.92
C GLN A 25 -8.12 -6.93 -13.27
N GLY A 26 -8.90 -6.79 -14.36
CA GLY A 26 -8.35 -6.66 -15.72
C GLY A 26 -7.40 -5.47 -15.86
N THR A 27 -7.71 -4.35 -15.21
CA THR A 27 -6.88 -3.13 -15.18
C THR A 27 -5.49 -3.35 -14.60
N PHE A 28 -5.30 -4.32 -13.70
CA PHE A 28 -3.97 -4.72 -13.24
C PHE A 28 -3.12 -5.18 -14.42
N HIS A 29 -3.63 -6.12 -15.23
CA HIS A 29 -2.91 -6.70 -16.35
C HIS A 29 -2.59 -5.66 -17.43
N GLU A 30 -3.54 -4.79 -17.73
CA GLU A 30 -3.34 -3.68 -18.68
C GLU A 30 -2.25 -2.73 -18.18
N THR A 31 -2.29 -2.37 -16.90
CA THR A 31 -1.32 -1.46 -16.27
C THR A 31 0.08 -2.05 -16.24
N MET A 32 0.23 -3.34 -15.87
CA MET A 32 1.53 -4.02 -15.85
C MET A 32 2.15 -4.04 -17.26
N ASN A 33 1.36 -4.41 -18.27
CA ASN A 33 1.82 -4.42 -19.66
C ASN A 33 2.26 -3.03 -20.14
N MET A 34 1.46 -2.00 -19.90
CA MET A 34 1.81 -0.64 -20.30
C MET A 34 3.03 -0.10 -19.55
N ALA A 35 3.11 -0.34 -18.24
CA ALA A 35 4.23 0.10 -17.43
C ALA A 35 5.56 -0.51 -17.91
N ALA A 36 5.56 -1.82 -18.20
CA ALA A 36 6.73 -2.53 -18.72
C ALA A 36 7.09 -2.06 -20.14
N LEU A 37 6.10 -2.01 -21.06
CA LEU A 37 6.29 -1.58 -22.45
C LEU A 37 6.94 -0.18 -22.55
N TYR A 38 6.48 0.76 -21.74
CA TYR A 38 6.98 2.14 -21.76
C TYR A 38 8.14 2.37 -20.78
N LYS A 39 8.60 1.35 -20.07
CA LYS A 39 9.63 1.45 -19.01
C LYS A 39 9.35 2.61 -18.06
N LEU A 40 8.09 2.67 -17.57
CA LEU A 40 7.66 3.77 -16.72
C LEU A 40 8.37 3.74 -15.35
N PRO A 41 8.72 4.90 -14.78
CA PRO A 41 9.32 4.98 -13.46
C PRO A 41 8.25 4.78 -12.37
N VAL A 42 7.81 3.54 -12.18
CA VAL A 42 6.79 3.18 -11.20
C VAL A 42 7.20 1.96 -10.38
N LEU A 43 7.02 2.07 -9.08
CA LEU A 43 7.10 0.99 -8.11
C LEU A 43 5.68 0.59 -7.72
N PHE A 44 5.30 -0.65 -7.98
CA PHE A 44 4.08 -1.26 -7.49
C PHE A 44 4.39 -1.97 -6.18
N VAL A 45 3.67 -1.63 -5.11
CA VAL A 45 3.80 -2.27 -3.79
C VAL A 45 2.51 -3.03 -3.50
N CYS A 46 2.61 -4.35 -3.48
CA CYS A 46 1.49 -5.22 -3.17
C CYS A 46 1.51 -5.59 -1.69
N GLU A 47 0.55 -5.09 -0.93
CA GLU A 47 0.32 -5.49 0.45
C GLU A 47 -0.53 -6.77 0.45
N ASN A 48 0.13 -7.93 0.36
CA ASN A 48 -0.53 -9.23 0.35
C ASN A 48 -0.86 -9.63 1.79
N ASN A 49 -2.11 -9.36 2.20
CA ASN A 49 -2.60 -9.69 3.53
C ASN A 49 -3.42 -11.00 3.56
N LEU A 50 -3.34 -11.79 2.50
CA LEU A 50 -3.93 -13.12 2.29
C LEU A 50 -5.46 -13.13 2.08
N TYR A 51 -6.15 -11.99 2.22
CA TYR A 51 -7.62 -11.94 2.13
C TYR A 51 -8.13 -10.74 1.36
N GLY A 52 -8.86 -10.99 0.28
CA GLY A 52 -9.72 -9.99 -0.38
C GLY A 52 -11.11 -9.98 0.24
N ILE A 53 -11.41 -9.01 1.12
CA ILE A 53 -12.59 -9.00 1.99
C ILE A 53 -12.60 -10.28 2.85
N GLY A 54 -13.44 -11.26 2.55
CA GLY A 54 -13.55 -12.57 3.21
C GLY A 54 -13.04 -13.73 2.36
N THR A 55 -12.46 -13.48 1.18
CA THR A 55 -11.98 -14.53 0.28
C THR A 55 -10.47 -14.70 0.44
N ALA A 56 -10.05 -15.89 0.86
CA ALA A 56 -8.64 -16.24 0.93
C ALA A 56 -8.00 -16.23 -0.47
N ILE A 57 -6.76 -15.81 -0.56
CA ILE A 57 -6.02 -15.67 -1.82
C ILE A 57 -5.96 -17.00 -2.60
N GLU A 58 -5.77 -18.12 -1.92
CA GLU A 58 -5.71 -19.46 -2.54
C GLU A 58 -7.02 -19.87 -3.22
N ARG A 59 -8.14 -19.26 -2.85
CA ARG A 59 -9.46 -19.53 -3.42
C ARG A 59 -9.80 -18.64 -4.60
N SER A 60 -9.03 -17.58 -4.82
CA SER A 60 -9.31 -16.57 -5.84
C SER A 60 -8.20 -16.43 -6.89
N THR A 61 -7.02 -17.00 -6.63
CA THR A 61 -5.83 -16.76 -7.47
C THR A 61 -5.04 -18.05 -7.65
N ALA A 62 -4.79 -18.43 -8.93
CA ALA A 62 -3.99 -19.61 -9.26
C ALA A 62 -2.50 -19.45 -8.86
N VAL A 63 -1.99 -18.22 -8.87
CA VAL A 63 -0.61 -17.88 -8.50
C VAL A 63 -0.65 -17.07 -7.21
N VAL A 64 -0.52 -17.73 -6.07
CA VAL A 64 -0.64 -17.13 -4.73
C VAL A 64 0.45 -16.08 -4.48
N HIS A 65 1.69 -16.36 -4.89
CA HIS A 65 2.79 -15.39 -4.84
C HIS A 65 2.64 -14.35 -5.95
N GLN A 66 2.20 -13.18 -5.61
CA GLN A 66 1.79 -12.15 -6.56
C GLN A 66 2.95 -11.63 -7.43
N HIS A 67 4.17 -11.56 -6.87
CA HIS A 67 5.38 -11.18 -7.62
C HIS A 67 5.66 -12.08 -8.83
N LYS A 68 5.24 -13.37 -8.80
CA LYS A 68 5.41 -14.28 -9.92
C LYS A 68 4.48 -13.97 -11.09
N ARG A 69 3.37 -13.28 -10.85
CA ARG A 69 2.40 -12.95 -11.91
C ARG A 69 2.95 -11.93 -12.91
N VAL A 70 3.85 -11.07 -12.46
CA VAL A 70 4.39 -10.00 -13.30
C VAL A 70 5.57 -10.46 -14.18
N CYS A 71 6.07 -11.67 -13.99
CA CYS A 71 7.09 -12.25 -14.88
C CYS A 71 6.61 -12.32 -16.34
N GLY A 72 5.31 -12.46 -16.57
CA GLY A 72 4.72 -12.46 -17.92
C GLY A 72 4.84 -11.11 -18.67
N TYR A 73 5.22 -10.05 -17.97
CA TYR A 73 5.43 -8.69 -18.52
C TYR A 73 6.92 -8.30 -18.57
N ASP A 74 7.84 -9.25 -18.35
CA ASP A 74 9.28 -8.96 -18.27
C ASP A 74 9.60 -7.86 -17.24
N MET A 75 8.90 -7.90 -16.11
CA MET A 75 9.03 -6.93 -15.02
C MET A 75 9.80 -7.54 -13.86
N GLU A 76 10.82 -6.81 -13.38
CA GLU A 76 11.52 -7.19 -12.14
C GLU A 76 10.58 -7.15 -10.94
N ALA A 77 10.69 -8.17 -10.10
CA ALA A 77 9.84 -8.32 -8.93
C ALA A 77 10.55 -9.03 -7.78
N ALA A 78 10.10 -8.74 -6.57
CA ALA A 78 10.53 -9.45 -5.36
C ALA A 78 9.37 -9.62 -4.37
N GLU A 79 9.50 -10.60 -3.52
CA GLU A 79 8.67 -10.81 -2.34
C GLU A 79 9.52 -10.60 -1.08
N THR A 80 8.96 -9.99 -0.05
CA THR A 80 9.60 -9.86 1.24
C THR A 80 8.61 -10.06 2.39
N ASP A 81 9.14 -10.34 3.57
CA ASP A 81 8.38 -10.46 4.82
C ASP A 81 7.91 -9.08 5.27
N GLY A 82 6.64 -8.78 5.07
CA GLY A 82 6.00 -7.52 5.46
C GLY A 82 5.84 -7.32 6.98
N GLN A 83 6.11 -8.35 7.77
CA GLN A 83 6.11 -8.28 9.23
C GLN A 83 7.48 -7.87 9.81
N ASP A 84 8.51 -7.69 8.98
CA ASP A 84 9.82 -7.22 9.38
C ASP A 84 10.17 -5.91 8.67
N ILE A 85 10.07 -4.80 9.39
CA ILE A 85 10.24 -3.44 8.81
C ILE A 85 11.63 -3.22 8.21
N GLU A 86 12.67 -3.85 8.72
CA GLU A 86 14.01 -3.71 8.16
C GLU A 86 14.15 -4.45 6.84
N LYS A 87 13.55 -5.64 6.72
CA LYS A 87 13.48 -6.35 5.44
C LYS A 87 12.68 -5.57 4.41
N VAL A 88 11.55 -4.96 4.83
CA VAL A 88 10.75 -4.09 3.96
C VAL A 88 11.57 -2.90 3.49
N TYR A 89 12.31 -2.24 4.41
CA TYR A 89 13.16 -1.11 4.07
C TYR A 89 14.25 -1.46 3.05
N GLU A 90 14.98 -2.55 3.26
CA GLU A 90 16.04 -2.98 2.34
C GLU A 90 15.47 -3.41 0.97
N ALA A 91 14.37 -4.14 0.94
CA ALA A 91 13.70 -4.51 -0.31
C ALA A 91 13.18 -3.26 -1.06
N ALA A 92 12.59 -2.31 -0.35
CA ALA A 92 12.12 -1.05 -0.92
C ALA A 92 13.28 -0.22 -1.50
N LYS A 93 14.43 -0.16 -0.81
CA LYS A 93 15.65 0.49 -1.32
C LYS A 93 16.12 -0.09 -2.65
N VAL A 94 16.15 -1.42 -2.77
CA VAL A 94 16.49 -2.11 -4.01
C VAL A 94 15.52 -1.74 -5.11
N ALA A 95 14.21 -1.82 -4.84
CA ALA A 95 13.16 -1.52 -5.80
C ALA A 95 13.20 -0.06 -6.28
N VAL A 96 13.33 0.90 -5.36
CA VAL A 96 13.45 2.34 -5.67
C VAL A 96 14.68 2.63 -6.53
N ASN A 97 15.83 2.05 -6.19
CA ASN A 97 17.05 2.22 -6.97
C ASN A 97 16.94 1.63 -8.37
N HIS A 98 16.26 0.47 -8.52
CA HIS A 98 15.99 -0.12 -9.83
C HIS A 98 15.17 0.86 -10.69
N VAL A 99 14.06 1.35 -10.17
CA VAL A 99 13.16 2.26 -10.91
C VAL A 99 13.87 3.57 -11.25
N ARG A 100 14.56 4.20 -10.31
CA ARG A 100 15.34 5.45 -10.53
C ARG A 100 16.47 5.30 -11.55
N SER A 101 17.04 4.12 -11.65
CA SER A 101 18.08 3.84 -12.65
C SER A 101 17.56 3.73 -14.09
N GLY A 102 16.25 3.94 -14.33
CA GLY A 102 15.65 3.88 -15.65
C GLY A 102 15.48 2.47 -16.22
N LYS A 103 15.63 1.43 -15.41
CA LYS A 103 15.47 0.03 -15.83
C LYS A 103 14.01 -0.34 -16.11
N GLY A 104 13.06 0.50 -15.67
CA GLY A 104 11.62 0.29 -15.84
C GLY A 104 10.91 0.10 -14.52
N PRO A 105 9.67 -0.40 -14.54
CA PRO A 105 8.87 -0.62 -13.34
C PRO A 105 9.42 -1.76 -12.48
N TYR A 106 9.01 -1.76 -11.21
CA TYR A 106 9.32 -2.84 -10.27
C TYR A 106 8.06 -3.23 -9.50
N PHE A 107 7.91 -4.51 -9.19
CA PHE A 107 6.82 -5.02 -8.36
C PHE A 107 7.36 -5.60 -7.06
N LEU A 108 6.98 -5.02 -5.92
CA LEU A 108 7.38 -5.48 -4.60
C LEU A 108 6.16 -6.04 -3.86
N GLU A 109 6.19 -7.33 -3.56
CA GLU A 109 5.19 -7.99 -2.74
C GLU A 109 5.62 -8.03 -1.28
N LEU A 110 4.75 -7.53 -0.39
CA LEU A 110 4.92 -7.55 1.05
C LEU A 110 3.94 -8.56 1.65
N LEU A 111 4.46 -9.67 2.18
CA LEU A 111 3.63 -10.66 2.87
C LEU A 111 3.30 -10.17 4.28
N THR A 112 2.05 -9.86 4.50
CA THR A 112 1.55 -9.32 5.76
C THR A 112 0.23 -10.00 6.16
N TYR A 113 -0.44 -9.49 7.19
CA TYR A 113 -1.72 -10.03 7.64
C TYR A 113 -2.65 -8.95 8.18
N ARG A 114 -3.93 -9.05 7.87
CA ARG A 114 -4.97 -8.16 8.39
C ARG A 114 -5.58 -8.77 9.66
N TYR A 115 -5.23 -8.27 10.85
CA TYR A 115 -5.72 -8.79 12.14
C TYR A 115 -7.22 -8.59 12.37
N ARG A 116 -7.77 -7.49 11.89
CA ARG A 116 -9.20 -7.17 12.04
C ARG A 116 -9.98 -7.57 10.80
N GLY A 117 -11.31 -7.62 10.94
CA GLY A 117 -12.22 -7.77 9.81
C GLY A 117 -12.05 -6.65 8.78
N HIS A 118 -12.56 -6.87 7.57
CA HIS A 118 -12.52 -5.86 6.50
C HIS A 118 -13.33 -4.60 6.85
N SER A 119 -14.41 -4.78 7.59
CA SER A 119 -15.26 -3.71 8.13
C SER A 119 -15.63 -4.00 9.58
N MET A 120 -16.25 -3.05 10.26
CA MET A 120 -16.71 -3.23 11.65
C MET A 120 -17.74 -4.34 11.79
N SER A 121 -18.56 -4.60 10.76
CA SER A 121 -19.56 -5.66 10.74
C SER A 121 -19.03 -7.04 10.31
N ASP A 122 -17.76 -7.14 9.92
CA ASP A 122 -17.15 -8.40 9.48
C ASP A 122 -16.87 -9.32 10.65
N SER A 123 -17.61 -10.43 10.72
CA SER A 123 -17.51 -11.44 11.79
C SER A 123 -16.23 -12.27 11.74
N ARG A 124 -15.45 -12.20 10.66
CA ARG A 124 -14.22 -12.99 10.42
C ARG A 124 -14.42 -14.51 10.43
N GLY A 125 -15.66 -14.99 10.20
CA GLY A 125 -15.97 -16.44 10.21
C GLY A 125 -15.31 -17.24 9.09
N TYR A 126 -14.58 -16.62 8.18
CA TYR A 126 -13.88 -17.23 7.04
C TYR A 126 -12.44 -17.66 7.36
N ARG A 127 -11.93 -17.34 8.56
CA ARG A 127 -10.58 -17.70 9.02
C ARG A 127 -10.61 -18.19 10.47
N SER A 128 -9.61 -18.95 10.86
CA SER A 128 -9.54 -19.50 12.21
C SER A 128 -8.91 -18.52 13.21
N ARG A 129 -9.22 -18.72 14.50
CA ARG A 129 -8.59 -17.94 15.57
C ARG A 129 -7.11 -18.31 15.75
N GLU A 130 -6.77 -19.55 15.49
CA GLU A 130 -5.40 -20.07 15.56
C GLU A 130 -4.52 -19.38 14.51
N GLU A 131 -5.04 -19.18 13.30
CA GLU A 131 -4.37 -18.43 12.24
C GLU A 131 -4.12 -16.98 12.66
N GLU A 132 -5.15 -16.29 13.17
CA GLU A 132 -5.00 -14.91 13.66
C GLU A 132 -3.95 -14.82 14.77
N GLU A 133 -3.95 -15.75 15.72
CA GLU A 133 -3.02 -15.73 16.85
C GLU A 133 -1.58 -15.99 16.40
N MET A 134 -1.38 -16.91 15.47
CA MET A 134 -0.07 -17.16 14.87
C MET A 134 0.52 -15.88 14.23
N TRP A 135 -0.29 -15.10 13.52
CA TRP A 135 0.16 -13.88 12.91
C TRP A 135 0.41 -12.75 13.91
N LYS A 136 -0.38 -12.65 14.99
CA LYS A 136 -0.15 -11.68 16.07
C LYS A 136 1.19 -11.89 16.79
N GLN A 137 1.66 -13.15 16.90
CA GLN A 137 2.99 -13.42 17.45
C GLN A 137 4.13 -12.85 16.61
N ARG A 138 3.83 -12.45 15.36
CA ARG A 138 4.76 -11.84 14.42
C ARG A 138 4.39 -10.39 14.12
N ASP A 139 3.79 -9.69 15.09
CA ASP A 139 3.45 -8.28 14.92
C ASP A 139 4.71 -7.44 14.65
N PRO A 140 4.75 -6.66 13.55
CA PRO A 140 5.93 -5.90 13.15
C PRO A 140 6.35 -4.86 14.18
N ILE A 141 5.41 -4.32 14.96
CA ILE A 141 5.69 -3.36 16.03
C ILE A 141 6.49 -4.06 17.14
N TYR A 142 6.05 -5.25 17.56
CA TYR A 142 6.74 -5.98 18.62
C TYR A 142 8.08 -6.55 18.17
N ILE A 143 8.18 -7.01 16.93
CA ILE A 143 9.46 -7.47 16.36
C ILE A 143 10.49 -6.35 16.40
N LEU A 144 10.14 -5.14 15.94
CA LEU A 144 11.06 -3.99 15.95
C LEU A 144 11.36 -3.54 17.37
N ARG A 145 10.35 -3.42 18.24
CA ARG A 145 10.52 -3.06 19.66
C ARG A 145 11.55 -3.98 20.33
N ASP A 146 11.35 -5.28 20.22
CA ASP A 146 12.19 -6.26 20.91
C ASP A 146 13.64 -6.23 20.38
N ARG A 147 13.82 -5.98 19.09
CA ARG A 147 15.13 -5.77 18.47
C ARG A 147 15.82 -4.51 19.00
N LEU A 148 15.13 -3.38 19.00
CA LEU A 148 15.67 -2.12 19.50
C LEU A 148 16.04 -2.18 21.00
N ILE A 149 15.26 -2.91 21.81
CA ILE A 149 15.58 -3.14 23.21
C ILE A 149 16.82 -4.02 23.35
N ALA A 150 16.91 -5.11 22.57
CA ALA A 150 18.07 -6.00 22.59
C ALA A 150 19.37 -5.28 22.18
N GLU A 151 19.28 -4.35 21.23
CA GLU A 151 20.39 -3.50 20.76
C GLU A 151 20.66 -2.30 21.70
N LYS A 152 19.86 -2.13 22.76
CA LYS A 152 19.95 -1.00 23.71
C LYS A 152 19.73 0.38 23.06
N ALA A 153 19.04 0.42 21.94
CA ALA A 153 18.63 1.65 21.27
C ALA A 153 17.35 2.25 21.86
N MET A 154 16.57 1.44 22.58
CA MET A 154 15.32 1.84 23.25
C MET A 154 15.15 1.02 24.53
N THR A 155 14.45 1.57 25.52
CA THR A 155 14.01 0.84 26.73
C THR A 155 12.52 0.49 26.66
N MET A 156 12.06 -0.44 27.49
CA MET A 156 10.62 -0.72 27.60
C MET A 156 9.83 0.51 28.06
N ALA A 157 10.41 1.33 28.95
CA ALA A 157 9.77 2.56 29.40
C ALA A 157 9.59 3.60 28.27
N ASP A 158 10.55 3.69 27.35
CA ASP A 158 10.43 4.55 26.15
C ASP A 158 9.30 4.06 25.24
N TYR A 159 9.19 2.74 25.03
CA TYR A 159 8.12 2.14 24.25
C TYR A 159 6.73 2.42 24.87
N GLU A 160 6.57 2.19 26.18
CA GLU A 160 5.31 2.47 26.89
C GLU A 160 4.94 3.97 26.89
N ALA A 161 5.94 4.85 26.92
CA ALA A 161 5.71 6.29 26.81
C ALA A 161 5.20 6.66 25.41
N MET A 162 5.78 6.07 24.38
CA MET A 162 5.36 6.25 22.97
C MET A 162 3.94 5.73 22.74
N GLU A 163 3.56 4.56 23.27
CA GLU A 163 2.18 4.05 23.19
C GLU A 163 1.19 5.02 23.81
N LYS A 164 1.49 5.54 25.02
CA LYS A 164 0.62 6.52 25.69
C LYS A 164 0.49 7.83 24.92
N GLU A 165 1.55 8.29 24.28
CA GLU A 165 1.52 9.50 23.44
C GLU A 165 0.62 9.28 22.22
N VAL A 166 0.76 8.13 21.54
CA VAL A 166 -0.08 7.78 20.38
C VAL A 166 -1.54 7.64 20.78
N ASP A 167 -1.84 6.94 21.87
CA ASP A 167 -3.20 6.80 22.36
C ASP A 167 -3.83 8.16 22.70
N ALA A 168 -3.08 9.02 23.39
CA ALA A 168 -3.55 10.37 23.73
C ALA A 168 -3.79 11.22 22.47
N TYR A 169 -2.95 11.10 21.45
CA TYR A 169 -3.13 11.80 20.18
C TYR A 169 -4.39 11.33 19.46
N ILE A 170 -4.61 10.01 19.41
CA ILE A 170 -5.82 9.43 18.77
C ILE A 170 -7.08 9.93 19.50
N GLU A 171 -7.10 9.86 20.82
CA GLU A 171 -8.26 10.25 21.64
C GLU A 171 -8.56 11.75 21.52
N ASN A 172 -7.56 12.61 21.72
CA ASN A 172 -7.77 14.03 21.86
C ASN A 172 -7.80 14.81 20.53
N GLU A 173 -7.15 14.28 19.48
CA GLU A 173 -7.06 14.97 18.20
C GLU A 173 -7.83 14.28 17.11
N VAL A 174 -7.62 12.94 16.90
CA VAL A 174 -8.21 12.24 15.76
C VAL A 174 -9.70 12.00 15.94
N ILE A 175 -10.10 11.44 17.09
CA ILE A 175 -11.50 11.17 17.40
C ILE A 175 -12.28 12.48 17.50
N LYS A 176 -11.73 13.45 18.22
CA LYS A 176 -12.35 14.77 18.34
C LYS A 176 -12.55 15.45 16.98
N PHE A 177 -11.54 15.42 16.11
CA PHE A 177 -11.65 15.96 14.76
C PHE A 177 -12.77 15.27 13.97
N ALA A 178 -12.88 13.95 14.07
CA ALA A 178 -13.95 13.20 13.39
C ALA A 178 -15.34 13.56 13.92
N GLU A 179 -15.51 13.68 15.25
CA GLU A 179 -16.78 14.02 15.89
C GLU A 179 -17.23 15.47 15.61
N GLU A 180 -16.28 16.43 15.59
CA GLU A 180 -16.55 17.83 15.32
C GLU A 180 -16.67 18.16 13.82
N SER A 181 -16.29 17.23 12.94
CA SER A 181 -16.38 17.44 11.49
C SER A 181 -17.83 17.47 11.02
N PRO A 182 -18.21 18.45 10.18
CA PRO A 182 -19.57 18.52 9.68
C PRO A 182 -19.87 17.38 8.71
N GLU A 183 -21.13 16.93 8.71
CA GLU A 183 -21.60 15.99 7.71
C GLU A 183 -21.51 16.58 6.30
N PRO A 184 -21.16 15.76 5.28
CA PRO A 184 -21.14 16.22 3.88
C PRO A 184 -22.50 16.76 3.46
N LYS A 185 -22.53 17.87 2.73
CA LYS A 185 -23.78 18.43 2.18
C LYS A 185 -24.23 17.67 0.95
N VAL A 186 -25.55 17.59 0.76
CA VAL A 186 -26.15 16.89 -0.40
C VAL A 186 -25.65 17.48 -1.73
N GLU A 187 -25.43 18.79 -1.78
CA GLU A 187 -24.91 19.51 -2.96
C GLU A 187 -23.49 19.09 -3.34
N GLU A 188 -22.75 18.44 -2.44
CA GLU A 188 -21.42 17.93 -2.72
C GLU A 188 -21.40 16.57 -3.41
N LEU A 189 -22.57 15.91 -3.49
CA LEU A 189 -22.71 14.56 -4.06
C LEU A 189 -22.16 14.46 -5.49
N GLU A 190 -22.38 15.49 -6.31
CA GLU A 190 -21.95 15.53 -7.70
C GLU A 190 -20.63 16.31 -7.90
N LYS A 191 -20.26 17.17 -6.95
CA LYS A 191 -19.16 18.12 -7.08
C LYS A 191 -17.80 17.46 -7.36
N TYR A 192 -17.57 16.29 -6.76
CA TYR A 192 -16.28 15.60 -6.82
C TYR A 192 -16.31 14.32 -7.67
N VAL A 193 -17.43 14.03 -8.35
CA VAL A 193 -17.56 12.84 -9.22
C VAL A 193 -16.78 13.01 -10.52
N LEU A 194 -16.80 14.20 -11.07
CA LEU A 194 -16.05 14.55 -12.26
C LEU A 194 -15.01 15.61 -11.90
N ALA A 195 -13.90 15.55 -12.59
CA ALA A 195 -12.90 16.56 -12.44
C ALA A 195 -13.43 17.90 -12.99
N ASP A 196 -13.06 19.00 -12.35
CA ASP A 196 -13.48 20.34 -12.70
C ASP A 196 -13.03 20.70 -14.13
N ARG A 197 -13.99 20.95 -15.03
CA ARG A 197 -13.70 21.21 -16.45
C ARG A 197 -12.82 22.44 -16.67
N GLU A 198 -12.90 23.42 -15.79
CA GLU A 198 -12.11 24.66 -15.94
C GLU A 198 -10.64 24.48 -15.57
N SER A 199 -10.32 23.57 -14.64
CA SER A 199 -8.94 23.32 -14.22
C SER A 199 -8.19 22.34 -15.13
N GLN A 200 -8.91 21.59 -16.00
CA GLN A 200 -8.35 20.40 -16.61
C GLN A 200 -7.80 20.55 -18.03
N LEU A 201 -8.26 21.49 -18.80
CA LEU A 201 -7.96 21.51 -20.22
C LEU A 201 -7.80 22.94 -20.78
N PRO A 202 -6.66 23.62 -20.52
CA PRO A 202 -6.36 24.90 -21.16
C PRO A 202 -6.53 24.85 -22.68
N TRP A 203 -6.29 23.68 -23.30
CA TRP A 203 -6.45 23.46 -24.74
C TRP A 203 -7.91 23.26 -25.20
N ILE A 204 -8.84 22.84 -24.32
CA ILE A 204 -10.28 22.75 -24.69
C ILE A 204 -10.95 24.12 -24.57
N THR A 205 -10.52 24.94 -23.64
CA THR A 205 -11.11 26.27 -23.41
C THR A 205 -10.53 27.36 -24.31
N GLY A 206 -9.51 27.06 -25.10
CA GLY A 206 -8.84 28.05 -25.98
C GLY A 206 -8.10 29.16 -25.24
N LYS A 207 -7.99 29.06 -23.91
CA LYS A 207 -7.18 29.96 -23.09
C LYS A 207 -5.76 29.40 -23.04
N ALA A 208 -4.94 29.74 -24.01
CA ALA A 208 -3.49 29.57 -23.90
C ALA A 208 -2.99 30.39 -22.70
N ALA A 209 -2.07 29.78 -21.91
CA ALA A 209 -1.39 30.49 -20.83
C ALA A 209 -0.52 31.59 -21.35
#